data_0b622d2054f90fd5321c72d805ea279d
#
_entry.id   0b622d2054f90fd5321c72d805ea279d
#
_cell.length_a   1.000
_cell.length_b   1.000
_cell.length_c   1.000
_cell.angle_alpha   90.00
_cell.angle_beta   90.00
_cell.angle_gamma   90.00
#
_symmetry.space_group_name_H-M   'P 1'
#
loop_
_entity.id
_entity.type
_entity.pdbx_description
1 polymer ?
#
loop_
_entity_poly.entity_id
_entity_poly.type
_entity_poly.pdbx_seq_one_letter_code
_entity_poly.pdbx_strand_id
1 'polypeptide(L)'
;MGLDINFYKAKRSKDNETKERLEEIRKALATEYIKSIDERNSKLIKELEDEKEEINPWNEVAYFRKVNFLIPFFGYEENCSNIEIDKYQVEDLIEACKEVLANHDKASFLLPTQAGFFFGSTDYDDWYFDDVQNVKEKFEEILADFDRDEDILLMHCWW
;
A
#
# COMPACT_ATOMS: atom_id res chain seq x y z
N MET A 1 0.25 -15.16 11.85
CA MET A 1 0.26 -13.68 11.92
C MET A 1 1.67 -13.18 11.67
N GLY A 2 1.83 -12.00 11.15
CA GLY A 2 3.13 -11.39 10.83
C GLY A 2 2.91 -10.01 10.22
N LEU A 3 3.96 -9.21 10.14
CA LEU A 3 3.92 -7.95 9.41
C LEU A 3 3.80 -8.24 7.91
N ASP A 4 2.70 -7.84 7.32
CA ASP A 4 2.45 -7.89 5.88
C ASP A 4 2.40 -6.46 5.34
N ILE A 5 3.16 -6.19 4.28
CA ILE A 5 3.35 -4.87 3.69
C ILE A 5 2.99 -4.96 2.20
N ASN A 6 1.96 -4.26 1.81
CA ASN A 6 1.48 -4.21 0.43
C ASN A 6 1.67 -2.81 -0.15
N PHE A 7 2.06 -2.74 -1.41
CA PHE A 7 2.08 -1.51 -2.18
C PHE A 7 1.11 -1.63 -3.35
N TYR A 8 0.25 -0.62 -3.49
CA TYR A 8 -0.77 -0.55 -4.53
C TYR A 8 -0.56 0.68 -5.39
N LYS A 9 -0.72 0.52 -6.71
CA LYS A 9 -0.66 1.61 -7.68
C LYS A 9 -2.01 1.81 -8.36
N ALA A 10 -2.40 3.08 -8.55
CA ALA A 10 -3.54 3.46 -9.37
C ALA A 10 -3.25 4.76 -10.13
N LYS A 11 -4.04 5.02 -11.18
CA LYS A 11 -4.10 6.35 -11.79
C LYS A 11 -4.90 7.28 -10.88
N ARG A 12 -4.43 8.49 -10.63
CA ARG A 12 -5.11 9.50 -9.79
C ARG A 12 -6.51 9.83 -10.31
N SER A 13 -6.67 9.94 -11.63
CA SER A 13 -7.98 10.13 -12.25
C SER A 13 -8.95 8.99 -11.94
N LYS A 14 -8.49 7.75 -12.04
CA LYS A 14 -9.29 6.56 -11.74
C LYS A 14 -9.65 6.42 -10.28
N ASP A 15 -8.75 6.77 -9.37
CA ASP A 15 -9.02 6.80 -7.93
C ASP A 15 -10.10 7.84 -7.61
N ASN A 16 -10.03 9.04 -8.20
CA ASN A 16 -11.04 10.08 -8.00
C ASN A 16 -12.40 9.67 -8.57
N GLU A 17 -12.47 9.16 -9.81
CA GLU A 17 -13.70 8.63 -10.42
C GLU A 17 -14.33 7.55 -9.53
N THR A 18 -13.52 6.65 -9.00
CA THR A 18 -13.97 5.58 -8.11
C THR A 18 -14.54 6.14 -6.80
N LYS A 19 -13.88 7.10 -6.19
CA LYS A 19 -14.35 7.76 -4.96
C LYS A 19 -15.68 8.45 -5.18
N GLU A 20 -15.85 9.18 -6.28
CA GLU A 20 -17.11 9.82 -6.65
C GLU A 20 -18.22 8.78 -6.85
N ARG A 21 -17.94 7.71 -7.58
CA ARG A 21 -18.92 6.63 -7.81
C ARG A 21 -19.32 5.90 -6.54
N LEU A 22 -18.35 5.61 -5.66
CA LEU A 22 -18.64 5.00 -4.35
C LEU A 22 -19.52 5.89 -3.47
N GLU A 23 -19.32 7.20 -3.51
CA GLU A 23 -20.18 8.14 -2.78
C GLU A 23 -21.61 8.19 -3.35
N GLU A 24 -21.78 8.11 -4.68
CA GLU A 24 -23.09 7.98 -5.32
C GLU A 24 -23.79 6.69 -4.90
N ILE A 25 -23.09 5.55 -4.95
CA ILE A 25 -23.60 4.25 -4.53
C ILE A 25 -24.03 4.29 -3.07
N ARG A 26 -23.21 4.87 -2.18
CA ARG A 26 -23.53 5.02 -0.76
C ARG A 26 -24.81 5.81 -0.54
N LYS A 27 -25.00 6.92 -1.25
CA LYS A 27 -26.22 7.74 -1.18
C LYS A 27 -27.44 6.99 -1.69
N ALA A 28 -27.31 6.27 -2.81
CA ALA A 28 -28.38 5.47 -3.38
C ALA A 28 -28.83 4.34 -2.43
N LEU A 29 -27.87 3.60 -1.87
CA LEU A 29 -28.17 2.57 -0.87
C LEU A 29 -28.84 3.14 0.37
N ALA A 30 -28.37 4.26 0.90
CA ALA A 30 -28.97 4.93 2.04
C ALA A 30 -30.43 5.31 1.75
N THR A 31 -30.72 5.79 0.55
CA THR A 31 -32.08 6.12 0.11
C THR A 31 -33.00 4.90 0.08
N GLU A 32 -32.50 3.75 -0.42
CA GLU A 32 -33.27 2.50 -0.44
C GLU A 32 -33.49 1.92 0.96
N TYR A 33 -32.50 1.98 1.83
CA TYR A 33 -32.61 1.44 3.20
C TYR A 33 -33.50 2.26 4.15
N ILE A 34 -33.78 3.53 3.84
CA ILE A 34 -34.74 4.35 4.59
C ILE A 34 -36.20 3.94 4.31
N LYS A 35 -36.47 3.35 3.13
CA LYS A 35 -37.82 2.87 2.77
C LYS A 35 -38.24 1.67 3.63
N SER A 36 -39.54 1.45 3.74
CA SER A 36 -40.04 0.20 4.32
C SER A 36 -39.60 -1.02 3.52
N ILE A 37 -39.54 -2.20 4.15
CA ILE A 37 -39.04 -3.42 3.51
C ILE A 37 -39.79 -3.74 2.20
N ASP A 38 -41.11 -3.53 2.22
CA ASP A 38 -41.98 -3.81 1.07
C ASP A 38 -41.80 -2.83 -0.11
N GLU A 39 -41.21 -1.65 0.15
CA GLU A 39 -40.99 -0.60 -0.83
C GLU A 39 -39.56 -0.58 -1.39
N ARG A 40 -38.66 -1.40 -0.81
CA ARG A 40 -37.25 -1.46 -1.24
C ARG A 40 -37.13 -2.14 -2.60
N ASN A 41 -36.31 -1.56 -3.45
CA ASN A 41 -35.91 -2.21 -4.68
C ASN A 41 -34.75 -3.18 -4.43
N SER A 42 -35.06 -4.42 -4.05
CA SER A 42 -34.06 -5.44 -3.71
C SER A 42 -33.11 -5.75 -4.86
N LYS A 43 -33.56 -5.61 -6.13
CA LYS A 43 -32.70 -5.81 -7.28
C LYS A 43 -31.66 -4.69 -7.39
N LEU A 44 -32.10 -3.44 -7.25
CA LEU A 44 -31.21 -2.30 -7.29
C LEU A 44 -30.19 -2.33 -6.14
N ILE A 45 -30.63 -2.69 -4.93
CA ILE A 45 -29.74 -2.82 -3.77
C ILE A 45 -28.64 -3.82 -4.08
N LYS A 46 -28.98 -5.00 -4.59
CA LYS A 46 -28.01 -6.02 -4.94
C LYS A 46 -27.04 -5.55 -6.02
N GLU A 47 -27.53 -4.93 -7.09
CA GLU A 47 -26.68 -4.40 -8.17
C GLU A 47 -25.69 -3.36 -7.65
N LEU A 48 -26.11 -2.46 -6.75
CA LEU A 48 -25.25 -1.43 -6.15
C LEU A 48 -24.22 -2.03 -5.18
N GLU A 49 -24.60 -3.06 -4.41
CA GLU A 49 -23.68 -3.76 -3.52
C GLU A 49 -22.63 -4.55 -4.31
N ASP A 50 -23.04 -5.25 -5.35
CA ASP A 50 -22.12 -5.97 -6.25
C ASP A 50 -21.14 -5.00 -6.93
N GLU A 51 -21.62 -3.88 -7.48
CA GLU A 51 -20.77 -2.83 -8.06
C GLU A 51 -19.79 -2.26 -7.05
N LYS A 52 -20.23 -2.01 -5.82
CA LYS A 52 -19.39 -1.49 -4.74
C LYS A 52 -18.23 -2.43 -4.41
N GLU A 53 -18.44 -3.75 -4.46
CA GLU A 53 -17.40 -4.75 -4.21
C GLU A 53 -16.43 -4.90 -5.39
N GLU A 54 -16.90 -4.74 -6.62
CA GLU A 54 -16.10 -4.89 -7.84
C GLU A 54 -15.25 -3.65 -8.16
N ILE A 55 -15.67 -2.48 -7.72
CA ILE A 55 -15.04 -1.20 -8.05
C ILE A 55 -13.72 -1.03 -7.28
N ASN A 56 -12.60 -1.24 -7.95
CA ASN A 56 -11.27 -1.12 -7.36
C ASN A 56 -10.24 -0.63 -8.40
N PRO A 57 -9.73 0.62 -8.30
CA PRO A 57 -8.74 1.14 -9.22
C PRO A 57 -7.31 0.71 -8.86
N TRP A 58 -7.11 0.03 -7.71
CA TRP A 58 -5.82 -0.27 -7.14
C TRP A 58 -5.29 -1.62 -7.58
N ASN A 59 -4.05 -1.64 -8.05
CA ASN A 59 -3.33 -2.85 -8.42
C ASN A 59 -2.17 -3.05 -7.44
N GLU A 60 -2.06 -4.25 -6.86
CA GLU A 60 -0.89 -4.59 -6.06
C GLU A 60 0.34 -4.67 -6.96
N VAL A 61 1.36 -3.90 -6.61
CA VAL A 61 2.62 -3.83 -7.35
C VAL A 61 3.80 -4.40 -6.57
N ALA A 62 3.68 -4.51 -5.25
CA ALA A 62 4.67 -5.19 -4.41
C ALA A 62 4.03 -5.72 -3.12
N TYR A 63 4.56 -6.83 -2.64
CA TYR A 63 4.23 -7.43 -1.35
C TYR A 63 5.52 -7.86 -0.65
N PHE A 64 5.64 -7.50 0.62
CA PHE A 64 6.76 -7.90 1.47
C PHE A 64 6.24 -8.41 2.81
N ARG A 65 6.87 -9.44 3.33
CA ARG A 65 6.54 -9.98 4.65
C ARG A 65 7.70 -9.82 5.60
N LYS A 66 7.46 -9.18 6.75
CA LYS A 66 8.44 -8.95 7.81
C LYS A 66 9.66 -8.11 7.42
N VAL A 67 9.59 -7.37 6.32
CA VAL A 67 10.62 -6.42 5.90
C VAL A 67 10.46 -5.13 6.69
N ASN A 68 10.79 -5.20 7.97
CA ASN A 68 10.39 -4.20 8.97
C ASN A 68 11.12 -2.86 8.86
N PHE A 69 12.23 -2.76 8.14
CA PHE A 69 12.91 -1.48 7.89
C PHE A 69 12.09 -0.53 6.99
N LEU A 70 11.10 -1.03 6.24
CA LEU A 70 10.19 -0.18 5.46
C LEU A 70 9.27 0.65 6.34
N ILE A 71 8.97 0.20 7.56
CA ILE A 71 8.10 0.89 8.51
C ILE A 71 8.70 2.24 8.93
N PRO A 72 9.90 2.31 9.54
CA PRO A 72 10.49 3.59 9.90
C PRO A 72 10.94 4.40 8.69
N PHE A 73 11.30 3.76 7.57
CA PHE A 73 11.72 4.46 6.37
C PHE A 73 10.60 5.36 5.81
N PHE A 74 9.39 4.82 5.69
CA PHE A 74 8.21 5.57 5.21
C PHE A 74 7.42 6.27 6.33
N GLY A 75 7.82 6.13 7.60
CA GLY A 75 7.11 6.72 8.72
C GLY A 75 5.70 6.15 8.92
N TYR A 76 5.54 4.83 8.72
CA TYR A 76 4.27 4.17 8.88
C TYR A 76 3.99 3.89 10.36
N GLU A 77 2.94 4.51 10.91
CA GLU A 77 2.69 4.52 12.37
C GLU A 77 1.46 3.71 12.78
N GLU A 78 0.43 3.66 11.95
CA GLU A 78 -0.88 3.15 12.34
C GLU A 78 -1.26 1.87 11.59
N ASN A 79 -1.44 0.76 12.33
CA ASN A 79 -1.83 -0.52 11.77
C ASN A 79 -3.12 -0.43 10.93
N CYS A 80 -3.15 -1.09 9.78
CA CYS A 80 -4.26 -1.09 8.83
C CYS A 80 -4.58 0.30 8.22
N SER A 81 -3.65 1.26 8.26
CA SER A 81 -3.79 2.53 7.55
C SER A 81 -3.27 2.45 6.12
N ASN A 82 -3.49 3.51 5.36
CA ASN A 82 -2.88 3.71 4.05
C ASN A 82 -2.10 5.01 4.05
N ILE A 83 -0.86 4.98 3.56
CA ILE A 83 -0.08 6.19 3.34
C ILE A 83 0.28 6.32 1.86
N GLU A 84 0.20 7.52 1.31
CA GLU A 84 0.64 7.81 -0.05
C GLU A 84 2.17 7.97 -0.06
N ILE A 85 2.84 7.28 -0.98
CA ILE A 85 4.28 7.34 -1.20
C ILE A 85 4.53 8.11 -2.48
N ASP A 86 5.32 9.17 -2.42
CA ASP A 86 5.69 9.93 -3.60
C ASP A 86 6.91 9.36 -4.32
N LYS A 87 7.14 9.85 -5.55
CA LYS A 87 8.26 9.39 -6.39
C LYS A 87 9.62 9.63 -5.74
N TYR A 88 9.79 10.72 -5.01
CA TYR A 88 11.08 11.04 -4.37
C TYR A 88 11.37 10.08 -3.24
N GLN A 89 10.37 9.69 -2.45
CA GLN A 89 10.52 8.67 -1.42
C GLN A 89 10.91 7.30 -1.99
N VAL A 90 10.39 6.96 -3.19
CA VAL A 90 10.81 5.75 -3.92
C VAL A 90 12.27 5.84 -4.36
N GLU A 91 12.67 6.98 -4.94
CA GLU A 91 14.06 7.23 -5.35
C GLU A 91 15.02 7.18 -4.16
N ASP A 92 14.66 7.81 -3.05
CA ASP A 92 15.45 7.80 -1.80
C ASP A 92 15.61 6.39 -1.22
N LEU A 93 14.54 5.57 -1.26
CA LEU A 93 14.61 4.17 -0.83
C LEU A 93 15.59 3.36 -1.69
N ILE A 94 15.51 3.51 -3.01
CA ILE A 94 16.42 2.82 -3.93
C ILE A 94 17.87 3.21 -3.66
N GLU A 95 18.16 4.51 -3.47
CA GLU A 95 19.52 4.97 -3.13
C GLU A 95 19.98 4.44 -1.77
N ALA A 96 19.13 4.47 -0.75
CA ALA A 96 19.46 3.89 0.56
C ALA A 96 19.80 2.39 0.45
N CYS A 97 19.02 1.64 -0.32
CA CYS A 97 19.29 0.22 -0.58
C CYS A 97 20.64 0.02 -1.28
N LYS A 98 20.96 0.81 -2.30
CA LYS A 98 22.25 0.74 -3.02
C LYS A 98 23.44 1.03 -2.09
N GLU A 99 23.31 2.05 -1.26
CA GLU A 99 24.36 2.42 -0.31
C GLU A 99 24.59 1.32 0.74
N VAL A 100 23.51 0.73 1.28
CA VAL A 100 23.60 -0.37 2.25
C VAL A 100 24.23 -1.62 1.63
N LEU A 101 23.86 -1.96 0.39
CA LEU A 101 24.44 -3.10 -0.33
C LEU A 101 25.91 -2.89 -0.68
N ALA A 102 26.34 -1.64 -0.94
CA ALA A 102 27.73 -1.29 -1.17
C ALA A 102 28.57 -1.25 0.12
N ASN A 103 27.96 -0.92 1.24
CA ASN A 103 28.60 -0.87 2.57
C ASN A 103 27.61 -1.23 3.67
N HIS A 104 27.67 -2.46 4.15
CA HIS A 104 26.76 -3.02 5.16
C HIS A 104 26.80 -2.26 6.50
N ASP A 105 27.89 -1.57 6.83
CA ASP A 105 27.99 -0.76 8.06
C ASP A 105 26.99 0.41 8.07
N LYS A 106 26.45 0.81 6.92
CA LYS A 106 25.43 1.85 6.80
C LYS A 106 24.02 1.37 7.12
N ALA A 107 23.80 0.06 7.24
CA ALA A 107 22.46 -0.53 7.38
C ALA A 107 21.65 0.06 8.53
N SER A 108 22.23 0.10 9.74
CA SER A 108 21.56 0.61 10.93
C SER A 108 21.27 2.12 10.90
N PHE A 109 21.91 2.85 10.01
CA PHE A 109 21.72 4.28 9.85
C PHE A 109 20.72 4.63 8.75
N LEU A 110 20.82 3.97 7.58
CA LEU A 110 20.00 4.27 6.40
C LEU A 110 18.69 3.52 6.36
N LEU A 111 18.71 2.23 6.75
CA LEU A 111 17.56 1.34 6.75
C LEU A 111 17.44 0.60 8.09
N PRO A 112 17.23 1.35 9.21
CA PRO A 112 17.14 0.74 10.53
C PRO A 112 15.99 -0.24 10.62
N THR A 113 16.23 -1.38 11.25
CA THR A 113 15.18 -2.35 11.57
C THR A 113 14.28 -1.83 12.69
N GLN A 114 13.02 -2.24 12.68
CA GLN A 114 12.06 -1.89 13.72
C GLN A 114 11.59 -3.15 14.46
N ALA A 115 11.72 -3.14 15.78
CA ALA A 115 11.20 -4.19 16.63
C ALA A 115 9.67 -4.10 16.75
N GLY A 116 9.02 -5.27 16.77
CA GLY A 116 7.59 -5.40 16.99
C GLY A 116 7.21 -6.86 17.15
N PHE A 117 6.09 -7.14 17.82
CA PHE A 117 5.71 -8.51 18.16
C PHE A 117 5.59 -9.43 16.93
N PHE A 118 5.16 -8.87 15.80
CA PHE A 118 4.98 -9.61 14.54
C PHE A 118 5.98 -9.22 13.46
N PHE A 119 6.97 -8.36 13.76
CA PHE A 119 7.84 -7.72 12.77
C PHE A 119 9.00 -8.57 12.28
N GLY A 120 9.29 -9.68 12.94
CA GLY A 120 10.42 -10.55 12.59
C GLY A 120 11.73 -10.14 13.26
N SER A 121 12.86 -10.60 12.69
CA SER A 121 14.20 -10.30 13.22
C SER A 121 14.56 -8.83 13.05
N THR A 122 15.37 -8.33 13.98
CA THR A 122 15.99 -7.00 13.90
C THR A 122 17.49 -7.08 13.60
N ASP A 123 18.00 -8.28 13.32
CA ASP A 123 19.42 -8.50 13.03
C ASP A 123 19.75 -8.06 11.60
N TYR A 124 20.96 -7.52 11.42
CA TYR A 124 21.52 -7.15 10.12
C TYR A 124 22.34 -8.33 9.58
N ASP A 125 21.63 -9.42 9.27
CA ASP A 125 22.18 -10.69 8.77
C ASP A 125 21.99 -10.84 7.25
N ASP A 126 22.36 -12.00 6.70
CA ASP A 126 22.24 -12.26 5.27
C ASP A 126 20.78 -12.14 4.78
N TRP A 127 19.79 -12.55 5.60
CA TRP A 127 18.38 -12.42 5.27
C TRP A 127 17.95 -10.95 5.13
N TYR A 128 18.45 -10.09 6.02
CA TYR A 128 18.21 -8.65 5.93
C TYR A 128 18.77 -8.08 4.61
N PHE A 129 19.99 -8.44 4.22
CA PHE A 129 20.58 -7.93 2.98
C PHE A 129 19.93 -8.49 1.73
N ASP A 130 19.43 -9.72 1.77
CA ASP A 130 18.60 -10.30 0.71
C ASP A 130 17.27 -9.52 0.57
N ASP A 131 16.65 -9.16 1.68
CA ASP A 131 15.45 -8.29 1.69
C ASP A 131 15.75 -6.91 1.11
N VAL A 132 16.89 -6.29 1.46
CA VAL A 132 17.33 -5.00 0.89
C VAL A 132 17.50 -5.10 -0.62
N GLN A 133 18.11 -6.18 -1.12
CA GLN A 133 18.26 -6.42 -2.56
C GLN A 133 16.90 -6.58 -3.26
N ASN A 134 16.02 -7.39 -2.69
CA ASN A 134 14.69 -7.63 -3.23
C ASN A 134 13.83 -6.34 -3.25
N VAL A 135 13.88 -5.55 -2.19
CA VAL A 135 13.20 -4.24 -2.12
C VAL A 135 13.74 -3.31 -3.21
N LYS A 136 15.07 -3.21 -3.35
CA LYS A 136 15.71 -2.39 -4.39
C LYS A 136 15.20 -2.75 -5.78
N GLU A 137 15.26 -4.02 -6.15
CA GLU A 137 14.84 -4.50 -7.47
C GLU A 137 13.36 -4.21 -7.72
N LYS A 138 12.51 -4.50 -6.74
CA LYS A 138 11.06 -4.28 -6.88
C LYS A 138 10.70 -2.80 -7.01
N PHE A 139 11.34 -1.91 -6.27
CA PHE A 139 11.09 -0.48 -6.38
C PHE A 139 11.71 0.14 -7.64
N GLU A 140 12.81 -0.39 -8.16
CA GLU A 140 13.32 -0.02 -9.49
C GLU A 140 12.30 -0.39 -10.59
N GLU A 141 11.66 -1.57 -10.52
CA GLU A 141 10.57 -1.95 -11.44
C GLU A 141 9.38 -0.99 -11.34
N ILE A 142 8.95 -0.65 -10.12
CA ILE A 142 7.85 0.29 -9.89
C ILE A 142 8.20 1.66 -10.48
N LEU A 143 9.40 2.16 -10.21
CA LEU A 143 9.85 3.49 -10.66
C LEU A 143 9.93 3.58 -12.19
N ALA A 144 10.33 2.50 -12.87
CA ALA A 144 10.46 2.47 -14.34
C ALA A 144 9.13 2.72 -15.07
N ASP A 145 8.00 2.38 -14.42
CA ASP A 145 6.64 2.55 -14.96
C ASP A 145 5.80 3.52 -14.12
N PHE A 146 6.42 4.48 -13.47
CA PHE A 146 5.73 5.43 -12.60
C PHE A 146 5.65 6.83 -13.22
N ASP A 147 4.45 7.24 -13.59
CA ASP A 147 4.15 8.60 -14.02
C ASP A 147 3.85 9.49 -12.80
N ARG A 148 4.73 10.46 -12.55
CA ARG A 148 4.65 11.36 -11.39
C ARG A 148 3.34 12.15 -11.32
N ASP A 149 2.79 12.54 -12.45
CA ASP A 149 1.64 13.43 -12.51
C ASP A 149 0.32 12.66 -12.45
N GLU A 150 0.34 11.39 -12.90
CA GLU A 150 -0.88 10.57 -12.98
C GLU A 150 -0.93 9.40 -12.01
N ASP A 151 0.20 8.85 -11.59
CA ASP A 151 0.22 7.67 -10.72
C ASP A 151 0.25 8.06 -9.25
N ILE A 152 -0.43 7.27 -8.44
CA ILE A 152 -0.32 7.25 -6.98
C ILE A 152 0.09 5.87 -6.50
N LEU A 153 0.96 5.85 -5.49
CA LEU A 153 1.42 4.65 -4.81
C LEU A 153 0.95 4.71 -3.36
N LEU A 154 0.27 3.68 -2.89
CA LEU A 154 -0.11 3.52 -1.49
C LEU A 154 0.66 2.39 -0.84
N MET A 155 1.12 2.61 0.38
CA MET A 155 1.61 1.58 1.28
C MET A 155 0.52 1.25 2.30
N HIS A 156 0.24 -0.03 2.45
CA HIS A 156 -0.68 -0.58 3.44
C HIS A 156 0.02 -1.68 4.23
N CYS A 157 -0.02 -1.61 5.54
CA CYS A 157 0.54 -2.65 6.40
C CYS A 157 -0.50 -3.14 7.39
N TRP A 158 -0.40 -4.41 7.73
CA TRP A 158 -1.13 -4.96 8.87
C TRP A 158 -0.29 -5.99 9.63
N TRP A 159 -0.47 -6.01 10.95
CA TRP A 159 0.23 -6.87 11.88
C TRP A 159 -0.63 -7.20 13.12
#